data_65c57b5f8a58529e5e8bab3a4c50786c
#
_entry.id   65c57b5f8a58529e5e8bab3a4c50786c
#
_cell.length_a   1.000
_cell.length_b   1.000
_cell.length_c   1.000
_cell.angle_alpha   90.00
_cell.angle_beta   90.00
_cell.angle_gamma   90.00
#
_symmetry.space_group_name_H-M   'P 1'
#
loop_
_entity.id
_entity.type
_entity.pdbx_description
1 polymer ?
#
loop_
_entity_poly.entity_id
_entity_poly.type
_entity_poly.pdbx_seq_one_letter_code
_entity_poly.pdbx_strand_id
1 'polypeptide(L)'
;MVEARATGLYFTPLVRRLARQHKVDLSTVTGTGIGGRVRGDDVRKAAAAVSTPSAAAVIAAPAAQAPAKAEAPAAAVGLRGTVVKAPRIRAVIASRMRESLNTSTQLTQVHEVDVTAIVRLRERTKGQFAAVHGVKLTFLPFIAQAVAEALKVHPMLNAEFDEAAGTITYHGAEHLAFAVDAPKGLMVPVVRDAGSLNLAGLASGIADVASRTRNGSIKAEELNGGTFSITNIGSVGALFDTPIINQPQVGILGVGAIVKRPMVVAGTDGEDVIAIRNMMYLCLTYDHRLVDGADAGRFLQTVSARLSAGAFEAELGL
;
A
#
# COMPACT_ATOMS: atom_id res chain seq x y z
N MET A 1 41.57 59.71 14.82
CA MET A 1 40.84 59.97 16.08
C MET A 1 39.55 60.70 15.77
N VAL A 2 38.45 60.01 15.78
CA VAL A 2 37.09 60.60 15.97
C VAL A 2 36.31 59.55 16.78
N GLU A 3 36.10 59.94 18.04
CA GLU A 3 35.35 59.16 19.03
C GLU A 3 33.86 59.08 18.61
N ALA A 4 33.32 57.87 18.51
CA ALA A 4 31.90 57.63 18.41
C ALA A 4 31.25 57.84 19.79
N ARG A 5 30.54 58.95 19.97
CA ARG A 5 29.71 59.21 21.14
C ARG A 5 28.61 58.14 21.25
N ALA A 6 28.64 57.35 22.28
CA ALA A 6 27.54 56.49 22.71
C ALA A 6 26.36 57.36 23.11
N THR A 7 25.28 57.38 22.34
CA THR A 7 24.00 57.97 22.67
C THR A 7 23.33 57.10 23.74
N GLY A 8 23.49 57.51 25.02
CA GLY A 8 22.81 56.88 26.15
C GLY A 8 21.28 57.06 26.01
N LEU A 9 20.58 56.05 25.59
CA LEU A 9 19.13 56.01 25.56
C LEU A 9 18.60 56.07 27.00
N TYR A 10 18.06 57.24 27.38
CA TYR A 10 17.44 57.43 28.70
C TYR A 10 16.03 56.84 28.70
N PHE A 11 15.82 55.75 29.48
CA PHE A 11 14.51 55.14 29.70
C PHE A 11 13.92 55.59 31.05
N THR A 12 12.64 55.94 31.03
CA THR A 12 11.93 56.32 32.27
C THR A 12 11.75 55.13 33.21
N PRO A 13 11.63 55.30 34.54
CA PRO A 13 11.40 54.21 35.47
C PRO A 13 10.19 53.32 35.11
N LEU A 14 9.13 53.94 34.58
CA LEU A 14 7.92 53.23 34.12
C LEU A 14 8.22 52.30 32.93
N VAL A 15 8.98 52.76 31.94
CA VAL A 15 9.36 51.97 30.75
C VAL A 15 10.24 50.79 31.15
N ARG A 16 11.19 50.99 32.06
CA ARG A 16 12.04 49.91 32.59
C ARG A 16 11.23 48.88 33.38
N ARG A 17 10.22 49.31 34.15
CA ARG A 17 9.32 48.41 34.90
C ARG A 17 8.48 47.56 33.95
N LEU A 18 7.86 48.18 32.92
CA LEU A 18 7.08 47.48 31.91
C LEU A 18 7.92 46.48 31.08
N ALA A 19 9.13 46.88 30.70
CA ALA A 19 10.03 46.00 29.97
C ALA A 19 10.39 44.74 30.78
N ARG A 20 10.69 44.89 32.10
CA ARG A 20 10.94 43.72 32.96
C ARG A 20 9.68 42.86 33.13
N GLN A 21 8.50 43.47 33.30
CA GLN A 21 7.23 42.79 33.49
C GLN A 21 6.88 41.93 32.25
N HIS A 22 7.17 42.43 31.06
CA HIS A 22 6.86 41.77 29.79
C HIS A 22 8.06 41.06 29.15
N LYS A 23 9.22 41.01 29.82
CA LYS A 23 10.46 40.38 29.32
C LYS A 23 10.90 40.90 27.94
N VAL A 24 10.72 42.20 27.68
CA VAL A 24 11.09 42.86 26.42
C VAL A 24 12.46 43.51 26.58
N ASP A 25 13.36 43.27 25.60
CA ASP A 25 14.66 43.93 25.52
C ASP A 25 14.48 45.37 24.96
N LEU A 26 14.76 46.37 25.77
CA LEU A 26 14.61 47.79 25.40
C LEU A 26 15.57 48.24 24.29
N SER A 27 16.66 47.51 24.05
CA SER A 27 17.61 47.80 22.97
C SER A 27 17.02 47.52 21.57
N THR A 28 15.99 46.68 21.52
CA THR A 28 15.32 46.26 20.25
C THR A 28 14.04 47.07 19.98
N VAL A 29 13.62 47.94 20.93
CA VAL A 29 12.36 48.68 20.82
C VAL A 29 12.60 50.06 20.21
N THR A 30 11.98 50.32 19.05
CA THR A 30 12.01 51.65 18.42
C THR A 30 11.03 52.57 19.14
N GLY A 31 11.55 53.66 19.74
CA GLY A 31 10.72 54.62 20.45
C GLY A 31 9.94 55.58 19.53
N THR A 32 8.64 55.75 19.77
CA THR A 32 7.74 56.67 19.02
C THR A 32 7.54 58.02 19.69
N GLY A 33 8.20 58.30 20.82
CA GLY A 33 8.13 59.57 21.51
C GLY A 33 8.99 60.69 20.90
N ILE A 34 8.79 61.94 21.36
CA ILE A 34 9.56 63.10 20.92
C ILE A 34 11.05 62.85 21.13
N GLY A 35 11.86 63.02 20.07
CA GLY A 35 13.30 62.75 20.13
C GLY A 35 13.68 61.26 20.17
N GLY A 36 12.80 60.36 19.70
CA GLY A 36 13.08 58.91 19.68
C GLY A 36 12.92 58.20 21.02
N ARG A 37 12.24 58.84 22.02
CA ARG A 37 12.02 58.22 23.31
C ARG A 37 11.07 57.04 23.27
N VAL A 38 11.44 55.94 23.91
CA VAL A 38 10.58 54.77 24.10
C VAL A 38 9.47 55.07 25.12
N ARG A 39 8.23 54.88 24.71
CA ARG A 39 7.03 55.02 25.53
C ARG A 39 6.56 53.66 26.08
N GLY A 40 5.71 53.66 27.10
CA GLY A 40 5.11 52.45 27.64
C GLY A 40 4.32 51.64 26.61
N ASP A 41 3.70 52.33 25.63
CA ASP A 41 2.95 51.69 24.55
C ASP A 41 3.85 50.96 23.54
N ASP A 42 5.07 51.47 23.30
CA ASP A 42 6.06 50.81 22.46
C ASP A 42 6.50 49.49 23.07
N VAL A 43 6.67 49.44 24.39
CA VAL A 43 6.99 48.20 25.12
C VAL A 43 5.83 47.21 25.07
N ARG A 44 4.57 47.65 25.23
CA ARG A 44 3.41 46.78 25.15
C ARG A 44 3.25 46.21 23.72
N LYS A 45 3.49 47.05 22.70
CA LYS A 45 3.44 46.62 21.29
C LYS A 45 4.52 45.62 20.98
N ALA A 46 5.74 45.81 21.47
CA ALA A 46 6.83 44.85 21.37
C ALA A 46 6.52 43.53 22.11
N ALA A 47 5.91 43.62 23.32
CA ALA A 47 5.47 42.45 24.07
C ALA A 47 4.38 41.63 23.32
N ALA A 48 3.42 42.31 22.70
CA ALA A 48 2.39 41.66 21.90
C ALA A 48 2.99 40.96 20.67
N ALA A 49 4.03 41.53 20.05
CA ALA A 49 4.74 40.89 18.92
C ALA A 49 5.54 39.65 19.34
N VAL A 50 6.01 39.57 20.59
CA VAL A 50 6.69 38.40 21.16
C VAL A 50 5.69 37.35 21.63
N SER A 51 4.46 37.75 22.00
CA SER A 51 3.39 36.86 22.49
C SER A 51 2.53 36.27 21.39
N THR A 52 2.69 36.67 20.14
CA THR A 52 2.13 35.94 19.02
C THR A 52 2.95 34.64 18.90
N PRO A 53 2.35 33.43 19.05
CA PRO A 53 3.10 32.22 18.76
C PRO A 53 3.59 32.37 17.33
N SER A 54 4.92 32.39 17.17
CA SER A 54 5.54 32.23 15.85
C SER A 54 4.83 31.03 15.23
N ALA A 55 4.03 31.29 14.19
CA ALA A 55 3.50 30.19 13.38
C ALA A 55 4.71 29.30 13.13
N ALA A 56 4.67 28.10 13.73
CA ALA A 56 5.70 27.09 13.54
C ALA A 56 6.06 27.15 12.08
N ALA A 57 7.33 27.25 11.76
CA ALA A 57 7.80 27.26 10.39
C ALA A 57 7.04 26.16 9.68
N VAL A 58 6.05 26.52 8.89
CA VAL A 58 5.48 25.63 7.89
C VAL A 58 6.70 25.31 7.06
N ILE A 59 7.26 24.10 7.29
CA ILE A 59 8.24 23.55 6.37
C ILE A 59 7.53 23.68 5.03
N ALA A 60 7.93 24.66 4.23
CA ALA A 60 7.42 24.81 2.89
C ALA A 60 7.67 23.45 2.24
N ALA A 61 6.61 22.66 2.10
CA ALA A 61 6.66 21.48 1.29
C ALA A 61 7.33 21.94 0.00
N PRO A 62 8.38 21.28 -0.50
CA PRO A 62 8.99 21.64 -1.75
C PRO A 62 7.83 21.82 -2.73
N ALA A 63 7.73 23.00 -3.34
CA ALA A 63 6.66 23.33 -4.26
C ALA A 63 6.53 22.13 -5.18
N ALA A 64 5.36 21.47 -5.16
CA ALA A 64 5.10 20.33 -6.01
C ALA A 64 5.43 20.81 -7.43
N GLN A 65 6.55 20.31 -7.97
CA GLN A 65 6.86 20.55 -9.37
C GLN A 65 5.61 20.13 -10.14
N ALA A 66 5.06 21.05 -10.92
CA ALA A 66 3.94 20.73 -11.79
C ALA A 66 4.27 19.40 -12.48
N PRO A 67 3.37 18.41 -12.46
CA PRO A 67 3.69 17.10 -13.00
C PRO A 67 4.19 17.30 -14.42
N ALA A 68 5.43 16.90 -14.68
CA ALA A 68 5.99 16.90 -16.01
C ALA A 68 4.97 16.22 -16.90
N LYS A 69 4.53 16.88 -17.95
CA LYS A 69 3.56 16.34 -18.90
C LYS A 69 4.10 14.99 -19.34
N ALA A 70 3.48 13.92 -18.87
CA ALA A 70 3.91 12.58 -19.20
C ALA A 70 3.88 12.46 -20.73
N GLU A 71 5.03 12.33 -21.36
CA GLU A 71 5.11 12.01 -22.78
C GLU A 71 4.41 10.67 -22.96
N ALA A 72 3.32 10.67 -23.75
CA ALA A 72 2.65 9.44 -24.12
C ALA A 72 3.69 8.51 -24.78
N PRO A 73 3.73 7.21 -24.42
CA PRO A 73 4.65 6.27 -25.06
C PRO A 73 4.55 6.38 -26.57
N ALA A 74 5.67 6.54 -27.26
CA ALA A 74 5.71 6.79 -28.72
C ALA A 74 4.90 5.75 -29.53
N ALA A 75 4.79 4.50 -29.03
CA ALA A 75 3.95 3.45 -29.58
C ALA A 75 2.44 3.76 -29.57
N ALA A 76 1.94 4.58 -28.62
CA ALA A 76 0.53 4.94 -28.55
C ALA A 76 0.11 6.00 -29.58
N VAL A 77 1.05 6.82 -30.04
CA VAL A 77 0.78 7.89 -31.02
C VAL A 77 0.44 7.28 -32.39
N GLY A 78 1.06 6.17 -32.77
CA GLY A 78 0.83 5.49 -34.06
C GLY A 78 -0.51 4.75 -34.19
N LEU A 79 -1.19 4.47 -33.06
CA LEU A 79 -2.47 3.72 -33.05
C LEU A 79 -3.70 4.64 -33.02
N ARG A 80 -3.50 5.91 -32.72
CA ARG A 80 -4.61 6.86 -32.61
C ARG A 80 -5.32 7.05 -33.94
N GLY A 81 -6.64 6.80 -34.00
CA GLY A 81 -7.46 6.93 -35.21
C GLY A 81 -7.35 5.74 -36.15
N THR A 82 -6.64 4.65 -35.79
CA THR A 82 -6.56 3.44 -36.61
C THR A 82 -7.52 2.35 -36.14
N VAL A 83 -7.93 1.50 -37.07
CA VAL A 83 -8.67 0.26 -36.78
C VAL A 83 -7.74 -0.91 -37.12
N VAL A 84 -7.45 -1.76 -36.13
CA VAL A 84 -6.58 -2.91 -36.31
C VAL A 84 -7.31 -4.20 -35.89
N LYS A 85 -6.96 -5.32 -36.52
CA LYS A 85 -7.49 -6.65 -36.11
C LYS A 85 -6.96 -6.99 -34.72
N ALA A 86 -7.88 -7.42 -33.82
CA ALA A 86 -7.49 -7.88 -32.49
C ALA A 86 -6.55 -9.09 -32.57
N PRO A 87 -5.41 -9.10 -31.86
CA PRO A 87 -4.54 -10.26 -31.75
C PRO A 87 -5.29 -11.48 -31.18
N ARG A 88 -4.92 -12.68 -31.63
CA ARG A 88 -5.58 -13.94 -31.18
C ARG A 88 -5.62 -14.07 -29.65
N ILE A 89 -4.53 -13.72 -28.97
CA ILE A 89 -4.48 -13.76 -27.50
C ILE A 89 -5.55 -12.85 -26.87
N ARG A 90 -5.76 -11.65 -27.42
CA ARG A 90 -6.77 -10.70 -26.92
C ARG A 90 -8.20 -11.26 -27.11
N ALA A 91 -8.45 -11.93 -28.23
CA ALA A 91 -9.73 -12.57 -28.48
C ALA A 91 -10.00 -13.72 -27.47
N VAL A 92 -8.97 -14.53 -27.17
CA VAL A 92 -9.06 -15.60 -26.15
C VAL A 92 -9.33 -15.01 -24.76
N ILE A 93 -8.60 -13.97 -24.34
CA ILE A 93 -8.82 -13.29 -23.06
C ILE A 93 -10.25 -12.75 -22.98
N ALA A 94 -10.72 -12.07 -24.03
CA ALA A 94 -12.08 -11.52 -24.08
C ALA A 94 -13.16 -12.59 -23.92
N SER A 95 -12.99 -13.73 -24.61
CA SER A 95 -13.90 -14.89 -24.48
C SER A 95 -13.91 -15.43 -23.05
N ARG A 96 -12.73 -15.66 -22.45
CA ARG A 96 -12.60 -16.17 -21.08
C ARG A 96 -13.21 -15.24 -20.02
N MET A 97 -13.00 -13.92 -20.15
CA MET A 97 -13.58 -12.95 -19.22
C MET A 97 -15.11 -12.90 -19.35
N ARG A 98 -15.63 -12.97 -20.58
CA ARG A 98 -17.08 -13.05 -20.80
C ARG A 98 -17.68 -14.34 -20.24
N GLU A 99 -17.03 -15.47 -20.49
CA GLU A 99 -17.41 -16.78 -19.95
C GLU A 99 -17.47 -16.73 -18.41
N SER A 100 -16.44 -16.19 -17.75
CA SER A 100 -16.39 -16.07 -16.30
C SER A 100 -17.58 -15.29 -15.75
N LEU A 101 -17.88 -14.11 -16.32
CA LEU A 101 -19.00 -13.26 -15.85
C LEU A 101 -20.38 -13.88 -16.16
N ASN A 102 -20.50 -14.71 -17.20
CA ASN A 102 -21.75 -15.37 -17.53
C ASN A 102 -21.98 -16.66 -16.70
N THR A 103 -20.89 -17.33 -16.28
CA THR A 103 -20.95 -18.61 -15.55
C THR A 103 -21.13 -18.39 -14.05
N SER A 104 -20.56 -17.31 -13.49
CA SER A 104 -20.52 -17.07 -12.03
C SER A 104 -21.20 -15.77 -11.64
N THR A 105 -21.77 -15.74 -10.41
CA THR A 105 -22.37 -14.55 -9.81
C THR A 105 -21.35 -13.88 -8.89
N GLN A 106 -20.58 -12.93 -9.44
CA GLN A 106 -19.42 -12.38 -8.76
C GLN A 106 -19.76 -11.19 -7.88
N LEU A 107 -19.29 -11.22 -6.62
CA LEU A 107 -19.26 -10.09 -5.69
C LEU A 107 -17.81 -9.86 -5.22
N THR A 108 -17.48 -8.60 -4.91
CA THR A 108 -16.18 -8.24 -4.33
C THR A 108 -16.36 -7.65 -2.94
N GLN A 109 -15.66 -8.23 -1.96
CA GLN A 109 -15.55 -7.72 -0.60
C GLN A 109 -14.15 -7.16 -0.37
N VAL A 110 -14.04 -6.00 0.28
CA VAL A 110 -12.77 -5.30 0.49
C VAL A 110 -12.51 -5.14 1.98
N HIS A 111 -11.31 -5.56 2.43
CA HIS A 111 -10.82 -5.33 3.78
C HIS A 111 -9.57 -4.46 3.76
N GLU A 112 -9.48 -3.51 4.69
CA GLU A 112 -8.26 -2.74 4.95
C GLU A 112 -7.41 -3.45 5.99
N VAL A 113 -6.10 -3.64 5.71
CA VAL A 113 -5.21 -4.45 6.53
C VAL A 113 -3.95 -3.66 6.88
N ASP A 114 -3.58 -3.65 8.16
CA ASP A 114 -2.29 -3.12 8.62
C ASP A 114 -1.19 -4.16 8.38
N VAL A 115 -0.26 -3.85 7.50
CA VAL A 115 0.90 -4.68 7.17
C VAL A 115 2.22 -4.09 7.68
N THR A 116 2.15 -3.19 8.66
CA THR A 116 3.32 -2.50 9.22
C THR A 116 4.35 -3.48 9.79
N ALA A 117 3.88 -4.56 10.44
CA ALA A 117 4.77 -5.59 10.99
C ALA A 117 5.55 -6.31 9.88
N ILE A 118 4.89 -6.69 8.77
CA ILE A 118 5.53 -7.33 7.61
C ILE A 118 6.51 -6.37 6.93
N VAL A 119 6.15 -5.09 6.77
CA VAL A 119 7.04 -4.08 6.19
C VAL A 119 8.32 -3.99 7.00
N ARG A 120 8.23 -3.92 8.33
CA ARG A 120 9.37 -3.88 9.24
C ARG A 120 10.20 -5.17 9.20
N LEU A 121 9.55 -6.33 9.22
CA LEU A 121 10.22 -7.63 9.13
C LEU A 121 11.01 -7.73 7.83
N ARG A 122 10.37 -7.49 6.71
CA ARG A 122 11.00 -7.51 5.39
C ARG A 122 12.20 -6.57 5.30
N GLU A 123 12.09 -5.33 5.78
CA GLU A 123 13.21 -4.38 5.75
C GLU A 123 14.42 -4.88 6.55
N ARG A 124 14.21 -5.55 7.68
CA ARG A 124 15.30 -6.12 8.49
C ARG A 124 15.96 -7.35 7.83
N THR A 125 15.18 -8.16 7.09
CA THR A 125 15.61 -9.51 6.67
C THR A 125 15.87 -9.65 5.17
N LYS A 126 15.40 -8.73 4.31
CA LYS A 126 15.48 -8.86 2.84
C LYS A 126 16.90 -9.09 2.28
N GLY A 127 17.91 -8.51 2.90
CA GLY A 127 19.31 -8.67 2.49
C GLY A 127 19.84 -10.07 2.78
N GLN A 128 19.63 -10.55 4.02
CA GLN A 128 20.04 -11.89 4.43
C GLN A 128 19.24 -12.96 3.66
N PHE A 129 17.92 -12.77 3.50
CA PHE A 129 17.08 -13.67 2.73
C PHE A 129 17.56 -13.84 1.29
N ALA A 130 17.91 -12.73 0.62
CA ALA A 130 18.42 -12.78 -0.74
C ALA A 130 19.79 -13.49 -0.80
N ALA A 131 20.64 -13.30 0.20
CA ALA A 131 21.94 -13.96 0.26
C ALA A 131 21.83 -15.48 0.49
N VAL A 132 20.88 -15.93 1.33
CA VAL A 132 20.68 -17.35 1.65
C VAL A 132 19.93 -18.08 0.54
N HIS A 133 18.84 -17.49 0.04
CA HIS A 133 17.90 -18.16 -0.87
C HIS A 133 18.07 -17.78 -2.35
N GLY A 134 18.95 -16.83 -2.70
CA GLY A 134 19.18 -16.40 -4.07
C GLY A 134 18.01 -15.65 -4.73
N VAL A 135 16.95 -15.33 -3.98
CA VAL A 135 15.72 -14.69 -4.47
C VAL A 135 15.37 -13.47 -3.63
N LYS A 136 14.78 -12.43 -4.25
CA LYS A 136 14.36 -11.22 -3.54
C LYS A 136 13.12 -11.49 -2.68
N LEU A 137 13.16 -11.10 -1.40
CA LEU A 137 11.99 -11.11 -0.54
C LEU A 137 11.07 -9.94 -0.89
N THR A 138 9.96 -10.22 -1.58
CA THR A 138 8.88 -9.25 -1.86
C THR A 138 7.74 -9.42 -0.84
N PHE A 139 6.67 -8.64 -0.95
CA PHE A 139 5.49 -8.81 -0.07
C PHE A 139 4.60 -9.99 -0.49
N LEU A 140 4.63 -10.35 -1.78
CA LEU A 140 3.72 -11.36 -2.33
C LEU A 140 3.88 -12.76 -1.70
N PRO A 141 5.09 -13.27 -1.36
CA PRO A 141 5.23 -14.53 -0.64
C PRO A 141 4.53 -14.57 0.71
N PHE A 142 4.58 -13.49 1.49
CA PHE A 142 3.86 -13.40 2.79
C PHE A 142 2.34 -13.50 2.58
N ILE A 143 1.83 -12.81 1.56
CA ILE A 143 0.40 -12.83 1.21
C ILE A 143 0.01 -14.22 0.72
N ALA A 144 0.82 -14.83 -0.16
CA ALA A 144 0.57 -16.17 -0.69
C ALA A 144 0.55 -17.22 0.42
N GLN A 145 1.45 -17.12 1.40
CA GLN A 145 1.46 -18.02 2.55
C GLN A 145 0.21 -17.85 3.41
N ALA A 146 -0.16 -16.61 3.76
CA ALA A 146 -1.38 -16.33 4.53
C ALA A 146 -2.64 -16.81 3.81
N VAL A 147 -2.71 -16.66 2.47
CA VAL A 147 -3.81 -17.18 1.64
C VAL A 147 -3.84 -18.71 1.67
N ALA A 148 -2.70 -19.38 1.44
CA ALA A 148 -2.64 -20.83 1.45
C ALA A 148 -3.05 -21.42 2.81
N GLU A 149 -2.60 -20.81 3.92
CA GLU A 149 -3.03 -21.17 5.28
C GLU A 149 -4.55 -20.98 5.47
N ALA A 150 -5.09 -19.86 4.97
CA ALA A 150 -6.52 -19.56 5.07
C ALA A 150 -7.38 -20.50 4.23
N LEU A 151 -6.95 -20.90 3.03
CA LEU A 151 -7.69 -21.84 2.16
C LEU A 151 -7.87 -23.21 2.82
N LYS A 152 -6.92 -23.67 3.65
CA LYS A 152 -7.03 -24.92 4.42
C LYS A 152 -8.16 -24.90 5.44
N VAL A 153 -8.45 -23.75 6.03
CA VAL A 153 -9.51 -23.58 7.04
C VAL A 153 -10.81 -23.05 6.47
N HIS A 154 -10.79 -22.60 5.20
CA HIS A 154 -11.96 -22.10 4.46
C HIS A 154 -12.11 -22.84 3.12
N PRO A 155 -12.41 -24.14 3.11
CA PRO A 155 -12.38 -24.98 1.91
C PRO A 155 -13.37 -24.54 0.82
N MET A 156 -14.43 -23.80 1.18
CA MET A 156 -15.39 -23.24 0.20
C MET A 156 -14.71 -22.32 -0.82
N LEU A 157 -13.58 -21.69 -0.48
CA LEU A 157 -12.82 -20.84 -1.40
C LEU A 157 -11.74 -21.61 -2.17
N ASN A 158 -11.47 -22.87 -1.82
CA ASN A 158 -10.58 -23.78 -2.55
C ASN A 158 -11.40 -24.90 -3.20
N ALA A 159 -12.40 -24.52 -3.99
CA ALA A 159 -13.37 -25.42 -4.59
C ALA A 159 -13.76 -25.02 -6.01
N GLU A 160 -14.48 -25.89 -6.70
CA GLU A 160 -15.14 -25.66 -7.98
C GLU A 160 -16.63 -26.01 -7.85
N PHE A 161 -17.49 -25.26 -8.54
CA PHE A 161 -18.92 -25.50 -8.58
C PHE A 161 -19.37 -25.83 -10.01
N ASP A 162 -19.79 -27.05 -10.23
CA ASP A 162 -20.43 -27.49 -11.48
C ASP A 162 -21.96 -27.41 -11.30
N GLU A 163 -22.54 -26.34 -11.84
CA GLU A 163 -23.99 -26.10 -11.76
C GLU A 163 -24.79 -27.14 -12.58
N ALA A 164 -24.24 -27.60 -13.71
CA ALA A 164 -24.94 -28.57 -14.58
C ALA A 164 -24.99 -29.95 -13.94
N ALA A 165 -23.93 -30.38 -13.26
CA ALA A 165 -23.88 -31.63 -12.51
C ALA A 165 -24.47 -31.50 -11.09
N GLY A 166 -24.65 -30.28 -10.58
CA GLY A 166 -25.08 -30.00 -9.20
C GLY A 166 -24.05 -30.47 -8.17
N THR A 167 -22.73 -30.37 -8.49
CA THR A 167 -21.66 -30.88 -7.63
C THR A 167 -20.67 -29.80 -7.24
N ILE A 168 -20.09 -29.96 -6.02
CA ILE A 168 -18.99 -29.14 -5.53
C ILE A 168 -17.77 -30.05 -5.40
N THR A 169 -16.67 -29.65 -6.02
CA THR A 169 -15.37 -30.32 -5.86
C THR A 169 -14.48 -29.49 -4.94
N TYR A 170 -14.16 -30.04 -3.75
CA TYR A 170 -13.18 -29.43 -2.84
C TYR A 170 -11.79 -29.94 -3.18
N HIS A 171 -10.85 -29.02 -3.42
CA HIS A 171 -9.48 -29.38 -3.74
C HIS A 171 -8.68 -29.82 -2.51
N GLY A 172 -7.90 -30.89 -2.69
CA GLY A 172 -7.05 -31.45 -1.62
C GLY A 172 -5.70 -30.70 -1.44
N ALA A 173 -5.41 -29.72 -2.31
CA ALA A 173 -4.18 -28.92 -2.27
C ALA A 173 -4.48 -27.50 -2.74
N GLU A 174 -3.62 -26.57 -2.32
CA GLU A 174 -3.70 -25.14 -2.67
C GLU A 174 -2.73 -24.87 -3.86
N HIS A 175 -3.27 -24.79 -5.07
CA HIS A 175 -2.52 -24.41 -6.28
C HIS A 175 -2.76 -22.94 -6.56
N LEU A 176 -1.80 -22.08 -6.20
CA LEU A 176 -1.97 -20.63 -6.30
C LEU A 176 -1.56 -20.10 -7.69
N ALA A 177 -2.49 -19.46 -8.35
CA ALA A 177 -2.29 -18.84 -9.64
C ALA A 177 -1.99 -17.33 -9.46
N PHE A 178 -0.98 -16.81 -10.14
CA PHE A 178 -0.53 -15.43 -10.00
C PHE A 178 -0.70 -14.66 -11.30
N ALA A 179 -1.40 -13.53 -11.25
CA ALA A 179 -1.52 -12.66 -12.41
C ALA A 179 -0.18 -11.99 -12.74
N VAL A 180 0.34 -12.24 -13.93
CA VAL A 180 1.62 -11.72 -14.43
C VAL A 180 1.38 -10.90 -15.69
N ASP A 181 1.75 -9.62 -15.65
CA ASP A 181 1.80 -8.77 -16.83
C ASP A 181 3.01 -9.17 -17.69
N ALA A 182 2.74 -9.52 -18.95
CA ALA A 182 3.73 -9.96 -19.91
C ALA A 182 3.53 -9.25 -21.26
N PRO A 183 4.56 -9.18 -22.13
CA PRO A 183 4.48 -8.49 -23.43
C PRO A 183 3.33 -8.95 -24.33
N LYS A 184 2.90 -10.20 -24.18
CA LYS A 184 1.79 -10.81 -24.96
C LYS A 184 0.42 -10.55 -24.31
N GLY A 185 0.36 -10.00 -23.09
CA GLY A 185 -0.85 -9.77 -22.30
C GLY A 185 -0.77 -10.43 -20.93
N LEU A 186 -1.85 -10.25 -20.14
CA LEU A 186 -1.95 -10.83 -18.80
C LEU A 186 -2.05 -12.36 -18.89
N MET A 187 -1.19 -13.05 -18.16
CA MET A 187 -1.21 -14.51 -18.00
C MET A 187 -1.22 -14.88 -16.53
N VAL A 188 -1.72 -16.06 -16.20
CA VAL A 188 -1.96 -16.47 -14.81
C VAL A 188 -1.28 -17.84 -14.56
N PRO A 189 0.08 -17.88 -14.47
CA PRO A 189 0.80 -19.10 -14.16
C PRO A 189 0.53 -19.59 -12.74
N VAL A 190 0.67 -20.91 -12.53
CA VAL A 190 0.32 -21.61 -11.29
C VAL A 190 1.57 -22.09 -10.58
N VAL A 191 1.67 -21.75 -9.29
CA VAL A 191 2.58 -22.40 -8.34
C VAL A 191 1.80 -23.54 -7.70
N ARG A 192 2.18 -24.78 -8.07
CA ARG A 192 1.51 -26.00 -7.57
C ARG A 192 1.90 -26.26 -6.13
N ASP A 193 0.98 -26.90 -5.38
CA ASP A 193 1.17 -27.31 -3.98
C ASP A 193 1.71 -26.18 -3.08
N ALA A 194 1.26 -24.94 -3.37
CA ALA A 194 1.73 -23.74 -2.66
C ALA A 194 1.51 -23.84 -1.15
N GLY A 195 0.47 -24.54 -0.70
CA GLY A 195 0.17 -24.78 0.70
C GLY A 195 1.17 -25.68 1.43
N SER A 196 2.04 -26.40 0.70
CA SER A 196 3.12 -27.22 1.26
C SER A 196 4.48 -26.49 1.29
N LEU A 197 4.58 -25.33 0.61
CA LEU A 197 5.81 -24.56 0.51
C LEU A 197 5.98 -23.64 1.73
N ASN A 198 7.23 -23.46 2.16
CA ASN A 198 7.59 -22.41 3.07
C ASN A 198 7.75 -21.07 2.32
N LEU A 199 8.02 -19.99 3.06
CA LEU A 199 8.14 -18.65 2.50
C LEU A 199 9.23 -18.55 1.40
N ALA A 200 10.35 -19.25 1.57
CA ALA A 200 11.44 -19.29 0.57
C ALA A 200 11.02 -20.03 -0.70
N GLY A 201 10.33 -21.17 -0.55
CA GLY A 201 9.74 -21.92 -1.66
C GLY A 201 8.72 -21.11 -2.43
N LEU A 202 7.81 -20.40 -1.73
CA LEU A 202 6.85 -19.49 -2.34
C LEU A 202 7.55 -18.34 -3.07
N ALA A 203 8.56 -17.71 -2.46
CA ALA A 203 9.31 -16.63 -3.09
C ALA A 203 9.99 -17.08 -4.38
N SER A 204 10.63 -18.26 -4.36
CA SER A 204 11.30 -18.84 -5.52
C SER A 204 10.32 -19.25 -6.60
N GLY A 205 9.22 -19.94 -6.23
CA GLY A 205 8.20 -20.39 -7.17
C GLY A 205 7.51 -19.22 -7.88
N ILE A 206 7.12 -18.18 -7.13
CA ILE A 206 6.50 -16.96 -7.70
C ILE A 206 7.49 -16.25 -8.63
N ALA A 207 8.76 -16.09 -8.23
CA ALA A 207 9.77 -15.44 -9.04
C ALA A 207 10.05 -16.20 -10.35
N ASP A 208 10.13 -17.53 -10.28
CA ASP A 208 10.35 -18.40 -11.42
C ASP A 208 9.21 -18.30 -12.43
N VAL A 209 7.97 -18.59 -12.02
CA VAL A 209 6.82 -18.56 -12.94
C VAL A 209 6.62 -17.16 -13.54
N ALA A 210 6.83 -16.10 -12.76
CA ALA A 210 6.73 -14.73 -13.26
C ALA A 210 7.82 -14.40 -14.28
N SER A 211 9.06 -14.84 -14.06
CA SER A 211 10.18 -14.65 -14.99
C SER A 211 9.93 -15.40 -16.29
N ARG A 212 9.57 -16.69 -16.22
CA ARG A 212 9.30 -17.53 -17.41
C ARG A 212 8.09 -17.04 -18.19
N THR A 213 7.09 -16.48 -17.52
CA THR A 213 5.93 -15.87 -18.19
C THR A 213 6.33 -14.63 -18.99
N ARG A 214 7.14 -13.73 -18.40
CA ARG A 214 7.60 -12.51 -19.09
C ARG A 214 8.51 -12.77 -20.26
N ASN A 215 9.37 -13.76 -20.17
CA ASN A 215 10.28 -14.14 -21.27
C ASN A 215 9.66 -15.13 -22.27
N GLY A 216 8.42 -15.57 -22.05
CA GLY A 216 7.66 -16.43 -22.95
C GLY A 216 8.04 -17.91 -22.91
N SER A 217 8.78 -18.37 -21.88
CA SER A 217 9.18 -19.77 -21.69
C SER A 217 8.25 -20.58 -20.78
N ILE A 218 7.17 -19.96 -20.28
CA ILE A 218 6.14 -20.68 -19.52
C ILE A 218 5.39 -21.66 -20.43
N LYS A 219 5.11 -22.86 -19.94
CA LYS A 219 4.40 -23.89 -20.69
C LYS A 219 2.90 -23.77 -20.51
N ALA A 220 2.12 -24.27 -21.48
CA ALA A 220 0.66 -24.17 -21.48
C ALA A 220 0.01 -24.90 -20.27
N GLU A 221 0.57 -26.05 -19.86
CA GLU A 221 0.11 -26.81 -18.70
C GLU A 221 0.32 -26.09 -17.36
N GLU A 222 1.26 -25.14 -17.30
CA GLU A 222 1.53 -24.33 -16.09
C GLU A 222 0.57 -23.14 -15.96
N LEU A 223 -0.27 -22.89 -16.96
CA LEU A 223 -1.33 -21.89 -16.94
C LEU A 223 -2.69 -22.46 -16.52
N ASN A 224 -2.75 -23.75 -16.18
CA ASN A 224 -3.99 -24.46 -15.84
C ASN A 224 -3.87 -25.18 -14.50
N GLY A 225 -5.02 -25.51 -13.89
CA GLY A 225 -5.10 -26.29 -12.67
C GLY A 225 -4.77 -25.48 -11.39
N GLY A 226 -4.85 -24.14 -11.46
CA GLY A 226 -4.87 -23.30 -10.26
C GLY A 226 -6.22 -23.41 -9.54
N THR A 227 -6.20 -23.47 -8.22
CA THR A 227 -7.42 -23.58 -7.40
C THR A 227 -7.87 -22.25 -6.81
N PHE A 228 -6.96 -21.27 -6.73
CA PHE A 228 -7.22 -19.90 -6.29
C PHE A 228 -6.26 -18.94 -6.96
N SER A 229 -6.71 -17.73 -7.27
CA SER A 229 -5.89 -16.72 -7.95
C SER A 229 -5.53 -15.55 -7.04
N ILE A 230 -4.32 -14.99 -7.23
CA ILE A 230 -3.86 -13.75 -6.58
C ILE A 230 -3.41 -12.79 -7.68
N THR A 231 -3.95 -11.56 -7.65
CA THR A 231 -3.55 -10.48 -8.56
C THR A 231 -3.00 -9.29 -7.79
N ASN A 232 -1.75 -8.90 -8.09
CA ASN A 232 -1.08 -7.75 -7.45
C ASN A 232 -1.29 -6.50 -8.28
N ILE A 233 -2.37 -5.76 -8.00
CA ILE A 233 -2.71 -4.48 -8.61
C ILE A 233 -1.93 -3.30 -8.01
N GLY A 234 -1.40 -3.48 -6.80
CA GLY A 234 -0.57 -2.48 -6.12
C GLY A 234 0.75 -2.19 -6.83
N SER A 235 1.23 -3.12 -7.67
CA SER A 235 2.46 -2.92 -8.46
C SER A 235 2.37 -1.76 -9.45
N VAL A 236 1.17 -1.39 -9.87
CA VAL A 236 0.87 -0.25 -10.75
C VAL A 236 0.21 0.92 -10.00
N GLY A 237 0.20 0.87 -8.66
CA GLY A 237 -0.28 1.95 -7.80
C GLY A 237 -1.79 1.93 -7.50
N ALA A 238 -2.53 0.92 -7.96
CA ALA A 238 -3.95 0.80 -7.65
C ALA A 238 -4.16 0.46 -6.16
N LEU A 239 -5.09 1.14 -5.50
CA LEU A 239 -5.42 0.89 -4.10
C LEU A 239 -6.31 -0.34 -3.95
N PHE A 240 -7.32 -0.48 -4.80
CA PHE A 240 -8.24 -1.62 -4.84
C PHE A 240 -8.80 -1.79 -6.26
N ASP A 241 -9.38 -2.96 -6.53
CA ASP A 241 -10.03 -3.31 -7.78
C ASP A 241 -11.10 -4.39 -7.51
N THR A 242 -11.88 -4.73 -8.54
CA THR A 242 -12.85 -5.83 -8.55
C THR A 242 -12.39 -6.87 -9.58
N PRO A 243 -11.42 -7.74 -9.23
CA PRO A 243 -10.86 -8.69 -10.18
C PRO A 243 -11.90 -9.72 -10.63
N ILE A 244 -11.82 -10.13 -11.89
CA ILE A 244 -12.70 -11.15 -12.46
C ILE A 244 -12.12 -12.54 -12.18
N ILE A 245 -12.95 -13.47 -11.72
CA ILE A 245 -12.55 -14.83 -11.38
C ILE A 245 -12.01 -15.58 -12.61
N ASN A 246 -10.94 -16.34 -12.41
CA ASN A 246 -10.39 -17.23 -13.42
C ASN A 246 -11.05 -18.62 -13.29
N GLN A 247 -12.04 -18.90 -14.16
CA GLN A 247 -12.77 -20.16 -14.13
C GLN A 247 -11.84 -21.39 -14.27
N PRO A 248 -12.14 -22.53 -13.59
CA PRO A 248 -13.35 -22.85 -12.79
C PRO A 248 -13.25 -22.47 -11.30
N GLN A 249 -12.24 -21.69 -10.90
CA GLN A 249 -12.07 -21.24 -9.52
C GLN A 249 -13.29 -20.46 -9.03
N VAL A 250 -13.49 -20.43 -7.72
CA VAL A 250 -14.58 -19.68 -7.08
C VAL A 250 -14.11 -18.40 -6.39
N GLY A 251 -12.81 -18.11 -6.42
CA GLY A 251 -12.26 -16.91 -5.79
C GLY A 251 -10.96 -16.39 -6.40
N ILE A 252 -10.81 -15.08 -6.32
CA ILE A 252 -9.58 -14.35 -6.68
C ILE A 252 -9.33 -13.23 -5.69
N LEU A 253 -8.11 -13.11 -5.17
CA LEU A 253 -7.69 -12.05 -4.27
C LEU A 253 -6.91 -10.98 -5.01
N GLY A 254 -7.44 -9.75 -5.04
CA GLY A 254 -6.73 -8.54 -5.43
C GLY A 254 -5.94 -7.97 -4.25
N VAL A 255 -4.67 -7.65 -4.50
CA VAL A 255 -3.77 -7.06 -3.51
C VAL A 255 -3.44 -5.64 -3.94
N GLY A 256 -3.88 -4.67 -3.15
CA GLY A 256 -3.67 -3.25 -3.42
C GLY A 256 -2.27 -2.74 -3.06
N ALA A 257 -1.99 -1.50 -3.42
CA ALA A 257 -0.74 -0.83 -3.04
C ALA A 257 -0.62 -0.66 -1.52
N ILE A 258 0.58 -0.91 -0.98
CA ILE A 258 0.89 -0.60 0.41
C ILE A 258 1.20 0.88 0.52
N VAL A 259 0.37 1.60 1.29
CA VAL A 259 0.49 3.05 1.47
C VAL A 259 0.55 3.42 2.96
N LYS A 260 1.28 4.49 3.29
CA LYS A 260 1.28 5.01 4.66
C LYS A 260 0.01 5.83 4.89
N ARG A 261 -0.70 5.53 5.99
CA ARG A 261 -1.91 6.25 6.41
C ARG A 261 -1.85 6.58 7.89
N PRO A 262 -2.44 7.73 8.32
CA PRO A 262 -2.73 7.97 9.73
C PRO A 262 -3.89 7.06 10.14
N MET A 263 -3.67 6.26 11.17
CA MET A 263 -4.67 5.33 11.69
C MET A 263 -4.84 5.56 13.18
N VAL A 264 -6.06 5.44 13.68
CA VAL A 264 -6.33 5.37 15.11
C VAL A 264 -5.94 3.98 15.60
N VAL A 265 -5.09 3.93 16.62
CA VAL A 265 -4.63 2.68 17.24
C VAL A 265 -4.59 2.84 18.76
N ALA A 266 -4.74 1.74 19.49
CA ALA A 266 -4.55 1.78 20.95
C ALA A 266 -3.11 2.12 21.29
N GLY A 267 -2.92 3.13 22.15
CA GLY A 267 -1.64 3.48 22.76
C GLY A 267 -1.26 2.51 23.87
N THR A 268 -0.07 2.71 24.46
CA THR A 268 0.45 1.88 25.56
C THR A 268 -0.34 2.01 26.86
N ASP A 269 -1.06 3.08 27.01
CA ASP A 269 -1.95 3.42 28.15
C ASP A 269 -3.41 2.99 27.89
N GLY A 270 -3.72 2.44 26.73
CA GLY A 270 -5.06 2.05 26.31
C GLY A 270 -5.88 3.15 25.68
N GLU A 271 -5.39 4.38 25.65
CA GLU A 271 -6.05 5.50 24.97
C GLU A 271 -5.80 5.46 23.47
N ASP A 272 -6.75 5.99 22.69
CA ASP A 272 -6.61 6.08 21.23
C ASP A 272 -5.55 7.13 20.82
N VAL A 273 -4.61 6.71 19.98
CA VAL A 273 -3.58 7.58 19.41
C VAL A 273 -3.56 7.49 17.89
N ILE A 274 -3.15 8.57 17.22
CA ILE A 274 -2.94 8.55 15.78
C ILE A 274 -1.51 8.09 15.49
N ALA A 275 -1.38 6.96 14.76
CA ALA A 275 -0.09 6.44 14.35
C ALA A 275 -0.02 6.26 12.83
N ILE A 276 1.19 6.39 12.26
CA ILE A 276 1.42 6.08 10.85
C ILE A 276 1.54 4.57 10.69
N ARG A 277 0.67 3.99 9.87
CA ARG A 277 0.64 2.57 9.54
C ARG A 277 0.82 2.35 8.03
N ASN A 278 1.39 1.21 7.66
CA ASN A 278 1.43 0.76 6.28
C ASN A 278 0.16 -0.06 6.02
N MET A 279 -0.77 0.52 5.28
CA MET A 279 -2.08 -0.05 5.02
C MET A 279 -2.17 -0.62 3.61
N MET A 280 -2.93 -1.67 3.44
CA MET A 280 -3.18 -2.33 2.17
C MET A 280 -4.64 -2.77 2.11
N TYR A 281 -5.25 -2.69 0.92
CA TYR A 281 -6.54 -3.32 0.69
C TYR A 281 -6.38 -4.73 0.14
N LEU A 282 -7.18 -5.66 0.67
CA LEU A 282 -7.42 -6.98 0.12
C LEU A 282 -8.83 -7.01 -0.47
N CYS A 283 -8.92 -7.37 -1.75
CA CYS A 283 -10.16 -7.36 -2.52
C CYS A 283 -10.47 -8.78 -2.96
N LEU A 284 -11.34 -9.47 -2.26
CA LEU A 284 -11.74 -10.83 -2.61
C LEU A 284 -12.98 -10.77 -3.50
N THR A 285 -12.82 -11.17 -4.77
CA THR A 285 -13.97 -11.49 -5.63
C THR A 285 -14.25 -12.99 -5.51
N TYR A 286 -15.52 -13.33 -5.30
CA TYR A 286 -15.99 -14.69 -5.07
C TYR A 286 -17.27 -14.99 -5.83
N ASP A 287 -17.49 -16.26 -6.14
CA ASP A 287 -18.72 -16.75 -6.80
C ASP A 287 -19.81 -16.96 -5.75
N HIS A 288 -20.79 -16.05 -5.75
CA HIS A 288 -21.87 -16.06 -4.76
C HIS A 288 -22.90 -17.20 -4.95
N ARG A 289 -22.71 -18.04 -5.97
CA ARG A 289 -23.49 -19.29 -6.09
C ARG A 289 -23.01 -20.33 -5.07
N LEU A 290 -21.73 -20.25 -4.62
CA LEU A 290 -21.12 -21.18 -3.68
C LEU A 290 -20.68 -20.52 -2.38
N VAL A 291 -20.14 -19.33 -2.44
CA VAL A 291 -19.52 -18.61 -1.30
C VAL A 291 -20.42 -17.48 -0.85
N ASP A 292 -20.84 -17.49 0.41
CA ASP A 292 -21.60 -16.41 1.00
C ASP A 292 -20.71 -15.25 1.47
N GLY A 293 -21.28 -14.05 1.61
CA GLY A 293 -20.57 -12.87 2.11
C GLY A 293 -19.95 -13.07 3.49
N ALA A 294 -20.57 -13.90 4.35
CA ALA A 294 -20.03 -14.24 5.65
C ALA A 294 -18.80 -15.18 5.55
N ASP A 295 -18.79 -16.12 4.58
CA ASP A 295 -17.64 -17.00 4.31
C ASP A 295 -16.46 -16.20 3.75
N ALA A 296 -16.73 -15.32 2.79
CA ALA A 296 -15.77 -14.39 2.24
C ALA A 296 -15.15 -13.49 3.32
N GLY A 297 -16.00 -12.95 4.22
CA GLY A 297 -15.57 -12.13 5.35
C GLY A 297 -14.68 -12.89 6.33
N ARG A 298 -15.04 -14.11 6.72
CA ARG A 298 -14.23 -14.95 7.61
C ARG A 298 -12.88 -15.30 7.00
N PHE A 299 -12.84 -15.63 5.71
CA PHE A 299 -11.58 -15.86 4.99
C PHE A 299 -10.69 -14.61 5.01
N LEU A 300 -11.24 -13.45 4.65
CA LEU A 300 -10.48 -12.19 4.68
C LEU A 300 -10.03 -11.83 6.09
N GLN A 301 -10.82 -12.10 7.13
CA GLN A 301 -10.41 -11.91 8.53
C GLN A 301 -9.20 -12.81 8.88
N THR A 302 -9.21 -14.09 8.47
CA THR A 302 -8.11 -15.02 8.69
C THR A 302 -6.83 -14.53 8.02
N VAL A 303 -6.90 -14.14 6.73
CA VAL A 303 -5.75 -13.60 5.99
C VAL A 303 -5.26 -12.29 6.63
N SER A 304 -6.18 -11.38 6.96
CA SER A 304 -5.85 -10.08 7.56
C SER A 304 -5.18 -10.23 8.93
N ALA A 305 -5.70 -11.11 9.78
CA ALA A 305 -5.12 -11.38 11.10
C ALA A 305 -3.68 -11.92 10.98
N ARG A 306 -3.45 -12.87 10.06
CA ARG A 306 -2.12 -13.45 9.80
C ARG A 306 -1.12 -12.40 9.32
N LEU A 307 -1.55 -11.53 8.38
CA LEU A 307 -0.71 -10.46 7.83
C LEU A 307 -0.44 -9.36 8.88
N SER A 308 -1.44 -8.96 9.66
CA SER A 308 -1.29 -7.92 10.68
C SER A 308 -0.40 -8.37 11.85
N ALA A 309 -0.48 -9.63 12.24
CA ALA A 309 0.42 -10.22 13.24
C ALA A 309 1.88 -10.18 12.77
N GLY A 310 2.13 -10.38 11.47
CA GLY A 310 3.46 -10.30 10.86
C GLY A 310 4.47 -11.32 11.39
N ALA A 311 4.01 -12.36 12.10
CA ALA A 311 4.84 -13.38 12.71
C ALA A 311 5.27 -14.44 11.68
N PHE A 312 6.25 -14.09 10.83
CA PHE A 312 6.79 -14.95 9.77
C PHE A 312 8.28 -15.24 9.95
N GLU A 313 8.86 -14.94 11.10
CA GLU A 313 10.29 -15.11 11.35
C GLU A 313 10.74 -16.56 11.18
N ALA A 314 9.96 -17.51 11.68
CA ALA A 314 10.27 -18.95 11.60
C ALA A 314 10.23 -19.50 10.16
N GLU A 315 9.40 -18.90 9.30
CA GLU A 315 9.20 -19.33 7.91
C GLU A 315 10.22 -18.73 6.93
N LEU A 316 11.02 -17.75 7.37
CA LEU A 316 12.06 -17.14 6.55
C LEU A 316 13.21 -18.11 6.20
N GLY A 317 13.45 -19.13 7.02
CA GLY A 317 14.56 -20.06 6.84
C GLY A 317 15.94 -19.39 6.96
N LEU A 318 16.09 -18.46 7.91
CA LEU A 318 17.30 -17.67 8.15
C LEU A 318 18.04 -18.13 9.42
#